data_72f6a6b1b5d36ad5215792ee6da17ce5
#
_entry.id   72f6a6b1b5d36ad5215792ee6da17ce5
#
_cell.length_a   1.000
_cell.length_b   1.000
_cell.length_c   1.000
_cell.angle_alpha   90.00
_cell.angle_beta   90.00
_cell.angle_gamma   90.00
#
_symmetry.space_group_name_H-M   'P 1'
#
loop_
_entity.id
_entity.type
_entity.pdbx_description
1 polymer ?
#
loop_
_entity_poly.entity_id
_entity_poly.type
_entity_poly.pdbx_seq_one_letter_code
_entity_poly.pdbx_strand_id
1 'polypeptide(L)'
;MHAGARAASAQSLPVSASMKASQFLISTLKEAPADAEVASHKLMTRAGLIKKLGAGIYSYMPMGLRVVRKVEAIVREEMNRAGAVEVLMPVIQPAEFWQETGRWDKMLSLIHI
;
A
#
# COMPACT_ATOMS: atom_id res chain seq x y z
N MET A 1 43.72 19.93 -17.26
CA MET A 1 43.16 18.61 -16.87
C MET A 1 41.66 18.76 -16.70
N HIS A 2 40.88 18.39 -17.73
CA HIS A 2 39.43 18.46 -17.70
C HIS A 2 38.86 17.11 -17.24
N ALA A 3 38.23 17.08 -16.07
CA ALA A 3 37.45 15.96 -15.62
C ALA A 3 36.01 16.17 -16.13
N GLY A 4 35.63 15.43 -17.17
CA GLY A 4 34.28 15.44 -17.73
C GLY A 4 33.32 14.74 -16.78
N ALA A 5 32.38 15.48 -16.26
CA ALA A 5 31.22 14.92 -15.57
C ALA A 5 30.35 14.16 -16.59
N ARG A 6 30.36 12.83 -16.52
CA ARG A 6 29.40 12.01 -17.24
C ARG A 6 28.02 12.22 -16.62
N ALA A 7 27.13 12.87 -17.35
CA ALA A 7 25.72 12.89 -17.05
C ALA A 7 25.18 11.45 -17.05
N ALA A 8 24.70 10.99 -15.91
CA ALA A 8 23.99 9.74 -15.81
C ALA A 8 22.70 9.88 -16.63
N SER A 9 22.63 9.16 -17.73
CA SER A 9 21.42 9.04 -18.55
C SER A 9 20.31 8.46 -17.69
N ALA A 10 19.24 9.23 -17.46
CA ALA A 10 18.01 8.75 -16.91
C ALA A 10 17.51 7.62 -17.83
N GLN A 11 17.67 6.37 -17.39
CA GLN A 11 17.07 5.23 -18.05
C GLN A 11 15.56 5.37 -17.87
N SER A 12 14.88 5.77 -18.95
CA SER A 12 13.44 5.69 -19.05
C SER A 12 13.03 4.23 -18.83
N LEU A 13 12.32 3.95 -17.74
CA LEU A 13 11.70 2.66 -17.50
C LEU A 13 10.84 2.30 -18.72
N PRO A 14 10.90 1.07 -19.23
CA PRO A 14 10.11 0.67 -20.37
C PRO A 14 8.63 0.81 -20.04
N VAL A 15 7.98 1.76 -20.69
CA VAL A 15 6.53 1.89 -20.69
C VAL A 15 6.00 0.66 -21.41
N SER A 16 5.21 -0.15 -20.69
CA SER A 16 4.49 -1.30 -21.25
C SER A 16 5.28 -2.61 -21.39
N ALA A 17 5.56 -3.24 -20.26
CA ALA A 17 5.50 -4.69 -20.27
C ALA A 17 4.02 -5.08 -20.35
N SER A 18 3.56 -5.50 -21.54
CA SER A 18 2.19 -6.00 -21.70
C SER A 18 2.02 -7.22 -20.80
N MET A 19 1.15 -7.10 -19.81
CA MET A 19 0.87 -8.15 -18.85
C MET A 19 -0.13 -9.14 -19.45
N LYS A 20 0.25 -10.41 -19.55
CA LYS A 20 -0.67 -11.46 -19.99
C LYS A 20 -1.60 -11.84 -18.84
N ALA A 21 -2.90 -11.82 -19.06
CA ALA A 21 -3.91 -12.20 -18.08
C ALA A 21 -3.72 -13.64 -17.57
N SER A 22 -3.21 -14.54 -18.42
CA SER A 22 -2.91 -15.93 -18.05
C SER A 22 -1.78 -16.10 -17.04
N GLN A 23 -0.95 -15.07 -16.87
CA GLN A 23 0.18 -15.05 -15.93
C GLN A 23 -0.11 -14.17 -14.70
N PHE A 24 -1.33 -13.70 -14.57
CA PHE A 24 -1.74 -12.78 -13.51
C PHE A 24 -2.91 -13.35 -12.72
N LEU A 25 -2.78 -13.37 -11.39
CA LEU A 25 -3.86 -13.86 -10.53
C LEU A 25 -4.98 -12.82 -10.47
N ILE A 26 -6.11 -13.16 -11.08
CA ILE A 26 -7.36 -12.40 -11.02
C ILE A 26 -8.42 -13.32 -10.42
N SER A 27 -8.89 -13.00 -9.22
CA SER A 27 -9.91 -13.77 -8.51
C SER A 27 -11.13 -12.87 -8.27
N THR A 28 -12.08 -12.93 -9.20
CA THR A 28 -13.33 -12.16 -9.11
C THR A 28 -14.43 -12.95 -8.42
N LEU A 29 -15.36 -12.24 -7.78
CA LEU A 29 -16.55 -12.82 -7.18
C LEU A 29 -17.80 -12.37 -7.92
N LYS A 30 -18.74 -13.29 -8.10
CA LYS A 30 -20.02 -12.99 -8.74
C LYS A 30 -20.89 -12.07 -7.90
N GLU A 31 -20.89 -12.27 -6.58
CA GLU A 31 -21.67 -11.51 -5.62
C GLU A 31 -20.77 -10.84 -4.57
N ALA A 32 -21.23 -9.71 -4.05
CA ALA A 32 -20.55 -9.04 -2.95
C ALA A 32 -20.78 -9.81 -1.63
N PRO A 33 -19.80 -9.83 -0.70
CA PRO A 33 -20.01 -10.37 0.64
C PRO A 33 -21.16 -9.65 1.35
N ALA A 34 -21.93 -10.40 2.15
CA ALA A 34 -23.10 -9.86 2.87
C ALA A 34 -22.73 -8.76 3.88
N ASP A 35 -21.50 -8.78 4.39
CA ASP A 35 -20.98 -7.80 5.34
C ASP A 35 -20.41 -6.53 4.69
N ALA A 36 -20.40 -6.45 3.36
CA ALA A 36 -19.95 -5.27 2.65
C ALA A 36 -21.11 -4.28 2.50
N GLU A 37 -21.04 -3.16 3.21
CA GLU A 37 -22.06 -2.09 3.19
C GLU A 37 -21.72 -1.01 2.16
N VAL A 38 -20.49 -0.55 2.15
CA VAL A 38 -20.02 0.55 1.30
C VAL A 38 -19.78 0.08 -0.14
N ALA A 39 -20.19 0.89 -1.12
CA ALA A 39 -20.06 0.57 -2.54
C ALA A 39 -18.61 0.25 -2.96
N SER A 40 -17.64 1.01 -2.47
CA SER A 40 -16.21 0.77 -2.74
C SER A 40 -15.75 -0.60 -2.23
N HIS A 41 -16.16 -1.00 -1.05
CA HIS A 41 -15.85 -2.32 -0.48
C HIS A 41 -16.45 -3.45 -1.31
N LYS A 42 -17.72 -3.31 -1.70
CA LYS A 42 -18.40 -4.29 -2.58
C LYS A 42 -17.66 -4.46 -3.90
N LEU A 43 -17.31 -3.36 -4.55
CA LEU A 43 -16.65 -3.38 -5.85
C LEU A 43 -15.23 -3.92 -5.77
N MET A 44 -14.44 -3.49 -4.80
CA MET A 44 -13.07 -3.97 -4.61
C MET A 44 -13.01 -5.48 -4.33
N THR A 45 -13.93 -5.99 -3.52
CA THR A 45 -13.99 -7.42 -3.20
C THR A 45 -14.44 -8.23 -4.42
N ARG A 46 -15.47 -7.78 -5.14
CA ARG A 46 -15.94 -8.45 -6.36
C ARG A 46 -14.90 -8.44 -7.47
N ALA A 47 -14.19 -7.34 -7.65
CA ALA A 47 -13.13 -7.24 -8.65
C ALA A 47 -11.86 -8.02 -8.28
N GLY A 48 -11.79 -8.62 -7.10
CA GLY A 48 -10.62 -9.35 -6.64
C GLY A 48 -9.41 -8.47 -6.31
N LEU A 49 -9.65 -7.22 -5.92
CA LEU A 49 -8.59 -6.30 -5.51
C LEU A 49 -8.13 -6.53 -4.08
N ILE A 50 -9.06 -6.94 -3.22
CA ILE A 50 -8.82 -7.24 -1.80
C ILE A 50 -9.44 -8.59 -1.42
N LYS A 51 -8.85 -9.22 -0.40
CA LYS A 51 -9.38 -10.44 0.22
C LYS A 51 -9.41 -10.25 1.73
N LYS A 52 -10.56 -10.49 2.34
CA LYS A 52 -10.74 -10.41 3.78
C LYS A 52 -10.08 -11.59 4.48
N LEU A 53 -9.29 -11.33 5.51
CA LEU A 53 -8.69 -12.33 6.39
C LEU A 53 -9.42 -12.37 7.74
N GLY A 54 -9.91 -11.25 8.21
CA GLY A 54 -10.62 -11.10 9.46
C GLY A 54 -11.33 -9.75 9.52
N ALA A 55 -11.98 -9.44 10.63
CA ALA A 55 -12.64 -8.15 10.82
C ALA A 55 -11.62 -7.00 10.74
N GLY A 56 -11.75 -6.12 9.76
CA GLY A 56 -10.83 -5.01 9.54
C GLY A 56 -9.47 -5.40 8.96
N ILE A 57 -9.21 -6.68 8.66
CA ILE A 57 -7.93 -7.17 8.16
C ILE A 57 -8.11 -7.69 6.74
N TYR A 58 -7.38 -7.09 5.81
CA TYR A 58 -7.46 -7.39 4.38
C TYR A 58 -6.08 -7.62 3.77
N SER A 59 -6.01 -8.54 2.81
CA SER A 59 -4.87 -8.68 1.90
C SER A 59 -5.17 -7.96 0.60
N TYR A 60 -4.21 -7.19 0.11
CA TYR A 60 -4.27 -6.65 -1.25
C TYR A 60 -3.84 -7.73 -2.24
N MET A 61 -4.73 -8.06 -3.17
CA MET A 61 -4.43 -8.98 -4.26
C MET A 61 -3.59 -8.27 -5.33
N PRO A 62 -2.98 -8.99 -6.29
CA PRO A 62 -2.02 -8.39 -7.23
C PRO A 62 -2.52 -7.14 -7.94
N MET A 63 -3.78 -7.11 -8.38
CA MET A 63 -4.36 -5.93 -9.02
C MET A 63 -4.57 -4.79 -8.02
N GLY A 64 -5.06 -5.09 -6.82
CA GLY A 64 -5.24 -4.12 -5.74
C GLY A 64 -3.91 -3.50 -5.31
N LEU A 65 -2.86 -4.31 -5.20
CA LEU A 65 -1.51 -3.84 -4.89
C LEU A 65 -0.98 -2.84 -5.94
N ARG A 66 -1.25 -3.07 -7.22
CA ARG A 66 -0.88 -2.13 -8.29
C ARG A 66 -1.56 -0.78 -8.11
N VAL A 67 -2.84 -0.77 -7.75
CA VAL A 67 -3.59 0.47 -7.50
C VAL A 67 -3.01 1.20 -6.29
N VAL A 68 -2.77 0.49 -5.18
CA VAL A 68 -2.17 1.06 -3.96
C VAL A 68 -0.82 1.69 -4.25
N ARG A 69 0.04 1.01 -5.00
CA ARG A 69 1.37 1.53 -5.38
C ARG A 69 1.29 2.78 -6.26
N LYS A 70 0.29 2.88 -7.14
CA LYS A 70 0.08 4.11 -7.92
C LYS A 70 -0.33 5.28 -7.03
N VAL A 71 -1.24 5.07 -6.10
CA VAL A 71 -1.66 6.09 -5.14
C VAL A 71 -0.49 6.50 -4.25
N GLU A 72 0.28 5.53 -3.75
CA GLU A 72 1.48 5.77 -2.96
C GLU A 72 2.52 6.60 -3.72
N ALA A 73 2.74 6.31 -4.99
CA ALA A 73 3.66 7.07 -5.85
C ALA A 73 3.22 8.53 -6.00
N ILE A 74 1.92 8.78 -6.21
CA ILE A 74 1.37 10.13 -6.32
C ILE A 74 1.55 10.90 -4.99
N VAL A 75 1.21 10.28 -3.87
CA VAL A 75 1.37 10.89 -2.55
C VAL A 75 2.84 11.21 -2.29
N ARG A 76 3.75 10.28 -2.57
CA ARG A 76 5.20 10.48 -2.42
C ARG A 76 5.69 11.66 -3.27
N GLU A 77 5.27 11.74 -4.52
CA GLU A 77 5.66 12.83 -5.42
C GLU A 77 5.20 14.19 -4.88
N GLU A 78 3.94 14.31 -4.46
CA GLU A 78 3.39 15.54 -3.92
C GLU A 78 4.05 15.95 -2.58
N MET A 79 4.31 15.00 -1.70
CA MET A 79 4.98 15.26 -0.44
C MET A 79 6.43 15.69 -0.64
N ASN A 80 7.16 15.06 -1.56
CA ASN A 80 8.52 15.47 -1.92
C ASN A 80 8.54 16.86 -2.54
N ARG A 81 7.57 17.20 -3.36
CA ARG A 81 7.42 18.55 -3.95
C ARG A 81 7.18 19.61 -2.87
N ALA A 82 6.46 19.26 -1.82
CA ALA A 82 6.25 20.11 -0.65
C ALA A 82 7.48 20.21 0.28
N GLY A 83 8.55 19.49 0.01
CA GLY A 83 9.77 19.48 0.81
C GLY A 83 9.78 18.54 2.00
N ALA A 84 8.83 17.60 2.08
CA ALA A 84 8.82 16.58 3.11
C ALA A 84 9.94 15.55 2.92
N VAL A 85 10.47 15.02 4.02
CA VAL A 85 11.49 13.96 4.01
C VAL A 85 10.83 12.64 4.39
N GLU A 86 10.96 11.64 3.53
CA GLU A 86 10.43 10.30 3.77
C GLU A 86 11.33 9.50 4.71
N VAL A 87 10.74 8.86 5.71
CA VAL A 87 11.41 7.93 6.62
C VAL A 87 10.66 6.61 6.69
N LEU A 88 11.38 5.52 6.83
CA LEU A 88 10.81 4.20 7.09
C LEU A 88 11.08 3.82 8.54
N MET A 89 10.04 3.84 9.35
CA MET A 89 10.14 3.44 10.76
C MET A 89 9.84 1.94 10.92
N PRO A 90 10.44 1.27 11.93
CA PRO A 90 10.15 -0.12 12.21
C PRO A 90 8.69 -0.30 12.66
N VAL A 91 8.09 -1.42 12.27
CA VAL A 91 6.73 -1.79 12.69
C VAL A 91 6.70 -2.16 14.18
N ILE A 92 7.76 -2.84 14.65
CA ILE A 92 7.90 -3.22 16.05
C ILE A 92 8.61 -2.08 16.77
N GLN A 93 8.00 -1.59 17.84
CA GLN A 93 8.54 -0.51 18.67
C GLN A 93 8.64 -0.98 20.12
N PRO A 94 9.65 -0.50 20.89
CA PRO A 94 9.77 -0.79 22.31
C PRO A 94 8.54 -0.30 23.09
N ALA A 95 8.07 -1.12 24.03
CA ALA A 95 6.90 -0.84 24.85
C ALA A 95 7.08 0.44 25.71
N GLU A 96 8.32 0.71 26.10
CA GLU A 96 8.68 1.84 26.96
C GLU A 96 8.24 3.19 26.38
N PHE A 97 8.34 3.38 25.07
CA PHE A 97 7.91 4.62 24.40
C PHE A 97 6.40 4.89 24.54
N TRP A 98 5.62 3.81 24.57
CA TRP A 98 4.17 3.91 24.74
C TRP A 98 3.76 4.06 26.21
N GLN A 99 4.51 3.43 27.13
CA GLN A 99 4.32 3.57 28.56
C GLN A 99 4.66 4.97 29.06
N GLU A 100 5.79 5.53 28.63
CA GLU A 100 6.23 6.88 28.98
C GLU A 100 5.20 7.96 28.59
N THR A 101 4.56 7.79 27.42
CA THR A 101 3.53 8.71 26.94
C THR A 101 2.13 8.43 27.48
N GLY A 102 1.95 7.40 28.32
CA GLY A 102 0.64 6.99 28.86
C GLY A 102 -0.34 6.45 27.80
N ARG A 103 0.17 6.06 26.63
CA ARG A 103 -0.65 5.56 25.52
C ARG A 103 -0.76 4.05 25.49
N TRP A 104 0.01 3.35 26.31
CA TRP A 104 0.05 1.89 26.32
C TRP A 104 -1.34 1.26 26.46
N ASP A 105 -2.09 1.63 27.50
CA ASP A 105 -3.42 1.07 27.73
C ASP A 105 -4.43 1.42 26.64
N LYS A 106 -4.31 2.59 26.05
CA LYS A 106 -5.18 3.03 24.94
C LYS A 106 -4.91 2.29 23.65
N MET A 107 -3.65 1.93 23.39
CA MET A 107 -3.26 1.24 22.15
C MET A 107 -3.49 -0.28 22.27
N LEU A 108 -3.38 -0.87 23.45
CA LEU A 108 -3.68 -2.28 23.65
C LEU A 108 -5.14 -2.62 23.35
N SER A 109 -6.07 -1.71 23.51
CA SER A 109 -7.47 -1.92 23.15
C SER A 109 -7.67 -2.08 21.63
N LEU A 110 -6.73 -1.62 20.81
CA LEU A 110 -6.73 -1.77 19.35
C LEU A 110 -6.07 -3.09 18.89
N ILE A 111 -5.28 -3.73 19.75
CA ILE A 111 -4.60 -5.00 19.44
C ILE A 111 -5.52 -6.20 19.73
N HIS A 112 -6.51 -6.04 20.56
CA HIS A 112 -7.52 -7.06 20.90
C HIS A 112 -8.74 -7.02 19.98
N ILE A 113 -8.52 -6.78 18.70
CA ILE A 113 -9.57 -6.93 17.70
C ILE A 113 -9.68 -8.41 17.29
#